data_da6bdc4bc7b455894cb6d167ba609829
#
_entry.id   da6bdc4bc7b455894cb6d167ba609829
#
_cell.length_a   1.000
_cell.length_b   1.000
_cell.length_c   1.000
_cell.angle_alpha   90.00
_cell.angle_beta   90.00
_cell.angle_gamma   90.00
#
_symmetry.space_group_name_H-M   'P 1'
#
loop_
_entity.id
_entity.type
_entity.pdbx_description
1 polymer ?
#
loop_
_entity_poly.entity_id
_entity_poly.type
_entity_poly.pdbx_seq_one_letter_code
_entity_poly.pdbx_strand_id
1 'polypeptide(L)'
;SAIVSVFIVTLMVTYLIDEFHILSGAAEKFNWWLHSGVIGGFLFLIPQSKHMHLVLSPFNIFLRPFEVPSHGAIPIDMEASEEELDNLLLDLSRLSKDQALDIFTCVECGRCTDVCPANRGGGILDPKYHFILDLKKPMLESGGVDVVDKINVEAGWECTTCQACTEVCPVGNHVEKADEIRSFQVLAEGDVPQEYQKLLRLSLIHI
;
A
#
# COMPACT_ATOMS: atom_id res chain seq x y z
N SER A 1 -12.34 0.68 -15.09
CA SER A 1 -12.32 -0.72 -15.58
C SER A 1 -12.91 -0.86 -16.98
N ALA A 2 -14.02 -0.19 -17.34
CA ALA A 2 -14.64 -0.27 -18.68
C ALA A 2 -13.68 0.13 -19.81
N ILE A 3 -12.91 1.20 -19.64
CA ILE A 3 -11.93 1.66 -20.65
C ILE A 3 -10.88 0.58 -20.93
N VAL A 4 -10.36 -0.06 -19.88
CA VAL A 4 -9.39 -1.15 -20.02
C VAL A 4 -9.97 -2.33 -20.79
N SER A 5 -11.20 -2.71 -20.49
CA SER A 5 -11.89 -3.79 -21.21
C SER A 5 -12.08 -3.45 -22.68
N VAL A 6 -12.45 -2.21 -23.00
CA VAL A 6 -12.55 -1.75 -24.41
C VAL A 6 -11.21 -1.83 -25.11
N PHE A 7 -10.13 -1.39 -24.47
CA PHE A 7 -8.79 -1.46 -25.05
C PHE A 7 -8.36 -2.91 -25.31
N ILE A 8 -8.58 -3.81 -24.35
CA ILE A 8 -8.26 -5.24 -24.51
C ILE A 8 -9.07 -5.86 -25.67
N VAL A 9 -10.38 -5.62 -25.71
CA VAL A 9 -11.21 -6.13 -26.80
C VAL A 9 -10.76 -5.59 -28.16
N THR A 10 -10.44 -4.28 -28.25
CA THR A 10 -9.93 -3.68 -29.49
C THR A 10 -8.61 -4.31 -29.92
N LEU A 11 -7.66 -4.53 -28.99
CA LEU A 11 -6.39 -5.20 -29.30
C LEU A 11 -6.61 -6.63 -29.80
N MET A 12 -7.49 -7.39 -29.16
CA MET A 12 -7.80 -8.76 -29.58
C MET A 12 -8.44 -8.79 -30.98
N VAL A 13 -9.41 -7.91 -31.23
CA VAL A 13 -10.10 -7.85 -32.53
C VAL A 13 -9.13 -7.44 -33.65
N THR A 14 -8.32 -6.39 -33.43
CA THR A 14 -7.34 -5.93 -34.43
C THR A 14 -6.26 -6.98 -34.71
N TYR A 15 -5.81 -7.72 -33.69
CA TYR A 15 -4.90 -8.84 -33.82
C TYR A 15 -5.50 -9.99 -34.67
N LEU A 16 -6.74 -10.41 -34.37
CA LEU A 16 -7.42 -11.47 -35.08
C LEU A 16 -7.65 -11.11 -36.56
N ILE A 17 -7.99 -9.84 -36.84
CA ILE A 17 -8.15 -9.34 -38.22
C ILE A 17 -6.84 -9.47 -38.99
N ASP A 18 -5.71 -9.18 -38.36
CA ASP A 18 -4.38 -9.31 -38.98
C ASP A 18 -3.99 -10.78 -39.19
N GLU A 19 -4.14 -11.61 -38.14
CA GLU A 19 -3.81 -13.05 -38.20
C GLU A 19 -4.58 -13.81 -39.25
N PHE A 20 -5.86 -13.51 -39.42
CA PHE A 20 -6.70 -14.15 -40.46
C PHE A 20 -6.63 -13.48 -41.83
N HIS A 21 -5.74 -12.48 -42.02
CA HIS A 21 -5.58 -11.74 -43.28
C HIS A 21 -6.91 -11.25 -43.87
N ILE A 22 -7.84 -10.81 -43.01
CA ILE A 22 -9.20 -10.39 -43.42
C ILE A 22 -9.15 -9.12 -44.26
N LEU A 23 -8.18 -8.23 -43.99
CA LEU A 23 -8.02 -6.94 -44.64
C LEU A 23 -6.80 -6.97 -45.58
N SER A 24 -6.82 -6.10 -46.59
CA SER A 24 -5.69 -5.93 -47.54
C SER A 24 -5.50 -4.44 -47.88
N GLY A 25 -4.27 -4.09 -48.23
CA GLY A 25 -3.93 -2.78 -48.74
C GLY A 25 -4.06 -1.66 -47.69
N ALA A 26 -4.86 -0.62 -47.98
CA ALA A 26 -5.02 0.53 -47.10
C ALA A 26 -5.71 0.18 -45.77
N ALA A 27 -6.65 -0.75 -45.77
CA ALA A 27 -7.38 -1.19 -44.58
C ALA A 27 -6.48 -1.97 -43.61
N GLU A 28 -5.55 -2.78 -44.13
CA GLU A 28 -4.53 -3.48 -43.35
C GLU A 28 -3.62 -2.45 -42.61
N LYS A 29 -3.15 -1.42 -43.31
CA LYS A 29 -2.34 -0.36 -42.70
C LYS A 29 -3.10 0.41 -41.64
N PHE A 30 -4.39 0.67 -41.85
CA PHE A 30 -5.24 1.30 -40.86
C PHE A 30 -5.39 0.44 -39.61
N ASN A 31 -5.63 -0.87 -39.77
CA ASN A 31 -5.70 -1.82 -38.66
C ASN A 31 -4.40 -1.84 -37.85
N TRP A 32 -3.25 -1.83 -38.50
CA TRP A 32 -1.95 -1.79 -37.86
C TRP A 32 -1.75 -0.50 -37.02
N TRP A 33 -2.10 0.66 -37.59
CA TRP A 33 -2.02 1.93 -36.88
C TRP A 33 -2.99 2.02 -35.70
N LEU A 34 -4.20 1.47 -35.86
CA LEU A 34 -5.18 1.40 -34.78
C LEU A 34 -4.67 0.54 -33.63
N HIS A 35 -4.14 -0.65 -33.92
CA HIS A 35 -3.54 -1.56 -32.95
C HIS A 35 -2.39 -0.88 -32.19
N SER A 36 -1.46 -0.28 -32.91
CA SER A 36 -0.31 0.44 -32.32
C SER A 36 -0.75 1.64 -31.49
N GLY A 37 -1.75 2.38 -31.95
CA GLY A 37 -2.33 3.52 -31.22
C GLY A 37 -3.00 3.11 -29.91
N VAL A 38 -3.70 1.97 -29.89
CA VAL A 38 -4.30 1.43 -28.66
C VAL A 38 -3.23 0.98 -27.67
N ILE A 39 -2.14 0.35 -28.13
CA ILE A 39 -0.99 0.01 -27.26
C ILE A 39 -0.39 1.28 -26.66
N GLY A 40 -0.16 2.33 -27.46
CA GLY A 40 0.32 3.60 -26.98
C GLY A 40 -0.61 4.24 -25.93
N GLY A 41 -1.92 4.20 -26.19
CA GLY A 41 -2.93 4.66 -25.25
C GLY A 41 -2.93 3.88 -23.94
N PHE A 42 -2.67 2.57 -24.01
CA PHE A 42 -2.56 1.71 -22.83
C PHE A 42 -1.38 2.10 -21.92
N LEU A 43 -0.24 2.48 -22.52
CA LEU A 43 0.93 2.96 -21.78
C LEU A 43 0.63 4.23 -20.96
N PHE A 44 -0.20 5.15 -21.46
CA PHE A 44 -0.64 6.33 -20.72
C PHE A 44 -1.67 5.99 -19.64
N LEU A 45 -2.47 4.94 -19.85
CA LEU A 45 -3.53 4.56 -18.92
C LEU A 45 -2.98 3.85 -17.67
N ILE A 46 -1.92 3.03 -17.80
CA ILE A 46 -1.35 2.23 -16.72
C ILE A 46 -0.95 3.09 -15.51
N PRO A 47 -0.14 4.16 -15.64
CA PRO A 47 0.29 4.97 -14.51
C PRO A 47 -0.84 5.67 -13.77
N GLN A 48 -1.94 5.97 -14.47
CA GLN A 48 -3.09 6.70 -13.92
C GLN A 48 -4.19 5.78 -13.40
N SER A 49 -3.98 4.48 -13.47
CA SER A 49 -4.99 3.49 -13.10
C SER A 49 -4.51 2.59 -11.97
N LYS A 50 -5.43 1.82 -11.41
CA LYS A 50 -5.10 0.77 -10.43
C LYS A 50 -4.15 -0.31 -10.99
N HIS A 51 -3.86 -0.32 -12.28
CA HIS A 51 -2.96 -1.29 -12.94
C HIS A 51 -1.48 -0.93 -12.80
N MET A 52 -1.13 0.16 -12.11
CA MET A 52 0.28 0.52 -11.83
C MET A 52 1.05 -0.64 -11.15
N HIS A 53 0.36 -1.46 -10.36
CA HIS A 53 0.96 -2.63 -9.73
C HIS A 53 1.58 -3.61 -10.73
N LEU A 54 1.08 -3.72 -11.98
CA LEU A 54 1.65 -4.59 -13.01
C LEU A 54 3.10 -4.22 -13.35
N VAL A 55 3.41 -2.93 -13.29
CA VAL A 55 4.77 -2.42 -13.55
C VAL A 55 5.62 -2.44 -12.30
N LEU A 56 5.07 -2.01 -11.16
CA LEU A 56 5.84 -1.81 -9.93
C LEU A 56 6.08 -3.09 -9.13
N SER A 57 5.15 -4.06 -9.15
CA SER A 57 5.30 -5.29 -8.35
C SER A 57 6.55 -6.10 -8.67
N PRO A 58 6.97 -6.29 -9.95
CA PRO A 58 8.23 -6.98 -10.24
C PRO A 58 9.45 -6.30 -9.60
N PHE A 59 9.47 -4.96 -9.61
CA PHE A 59 10.56 -4.20 -8.96
C PHE A 59 10.51 -4.35 -7.45
N ASN A 60 9.33 -4.28 -6.83
CA ASN A 60 9.17 -4.47 -5.40
C ASN A 60 9.64 -5.85 -4.95
N ILE A 61 9.23 -6.91 -5.66
CA ILE A 61 9.66 -8.28 -5.37
C ILE A 61 11.17 -8.42 -5.51
N PHE A 62 11.77 -7.81 -6.55
CA PHE A 62 13.21 -7.88 -6.79
C PHE A 62 14.04 -7.12 -5.76
N LEU A 63 13.53 -5.97 -5.31
CA LEU A 63 14.21 -5.09 -4.35
C LEU A 63 13.93 -5.46 -2.88
N ARG A 64 13.00 -6.38 -2.64
CA ARG A 64 12.63 -6.81 -1.29
C ARG A 64 13.86 -7.33 -0.55
N PRO A 65 14.16 -6.85 0.67
CA PRO A 65 15.19 -7.42 1.51
C PRO A 65 14.85 -8.88 1.85
N PHE A 66 15.85 -9.77 1.82
CA PHE A 66 15.67 -11.20 2.16
C PHE A 66 15.29 -11.41 3.62
N GLU A 67 15.76 -10.54 4.49
CA GLU A 67 15.38 -10.51 5.88
C GLU A 67 14.26 -9.49 6.03
N VAL A 68 13.10 -9.95 6.50
CA VAL A 68 12.06 -9.03 6.95
C VAL A 68 12.69 -8.26 8.10
N PRO A 69 12.84 -6.93 7.98
CA PRO A 69 13.36 -6.14 9.07
C PRO A 69 12.56 -6.52 10.31
N SER A 70 13.22 -6.83 11.41
CA SER A 70 12.53 -7.03 12.67
C SER A 70 11.81 -5.70 12.96
N HIS A 71 10.53 -5.64 12.62
CA HIS A 71 9.69 -4.49 12.89
C HIS A 71 9.53 -4.42 14.38
N GLY A 72 10.55 -3.95 14.99
CA GLY A 72 10.60 -3.67 16.37
C GLY A 72 10.69 -2.18 16.52
N ALA A 73 10.38 -1.74 17.68
CA ALA A 73 10.47 -0.39 18.13
C ALA A 73 11.59 0.38 17.42
N ILE A 74 11.23 1.47 16.79
CA ILE A 74 12.20 2.45 16.32
C ILE A 74 13.10 2.72 17.52
N PRO A 75 14.42 2.53 17.40
CA PRO A 75 15.30 2.76 18.52
C PRO A 75 15.26 4.25 18.86
N ILE A 76 14.48 4.58 19.90
CA ILE A 76 14.37 5.94 20.39
C ILE A 76 15.51 6.13 21.36
N ASP A 77 16.44 6.99 21.00
CA ASP A 77 17.46 7.45 21.94
C ASP A 77 16.80 8.42 22.92
N MET A 78 16.62 7.96 24.16
CA MET A 78 16.02 8.76 25.23
C MET A 78 16.95 9.93 25.69
N GLU A 79 18.20 9.94 25.24
CA GLU A 79 19.16 11.02 25.47
C GLU A 79 19.27 11.99 24.28
N ALA A 80 18.49 11.75 23.21
CA ALA A 80 18.46 12.59 22.03
C ALA A 80 18.06 14.02 22.34
N SER A 81 18.59 14.97 21.57
CA SER A 81 18.17 16.37 21.67
C SER A 81 16.72 16.56 21.23
N GLU A 82 16.04 17.63 21.71
CA GLU A 82 14.67 17.96 21.30
C GLU A 82 14.54 18.05 19.77
N GLU A 83 15.54 18.58 19.07
CA GLU A 83 15.56 18.70 17.62
C GLU A 83 15.62 17.32 16.90
N GLU A 84 16.38 16.38 17.47
CA GLU A 84 16.45 15.01 16.95
C GLU A 84 15.14 14.26 17.19
N LEU A 85 14.49 14.48 18.32
CA LEU A 85 13.19 13.92 18.64
C LEU A 85 12.10 14.46 17.70
N ASP A 86 12.08 15.77 17.45
CA ASP A 86 11.13 16.40 16.53
C ASP A 86 11.32 15.87 15.10
N ASN A 87 12.56 15.67 14.65
CA ASN A 87 12.84 15.07 13.35
C ASN A 87 12.39 13.60 13.27
N LEU A 88 12.57 12.83 14.33
CA LEU A 88 12.08 11.46 14.43
C LEU A 88 10.56 11.40 14.37
N LEU A 89 9.87 12.29 15.08
CA LEU A 89 8.41 12.39 15.05
C LEU A 89 7.91 12.77 13.65
N LEU A 90 8.61 13.67 12.96
CA LEU A 90 8.32 14.03 11.59
C LEU A 90 8.50 12.87 10.62
N ASP A 91 9.54 12.06 10.79
CA ASP A 91 9.77 10.84 10.00
C ASP A 91 8.70 9.78 10.26
N LEU A 92 8.29 9.61 11.52
CA LEU A 92 7.20 8.71 11.91
C LEU A 92 5.84 9.11 11.33
N SER A 93 5.60 10.41 11.18
CA SER A 93 4.37 10.92 10.57
C SER A 93 4.30 10.67 9.06
N ARG A 94 5.41 10.35 8.42
CA ARG A 94 5.53 10.21 6.97
C ARG A 94 5.84 8.78 6.56
N LEU A 95 5.26 8.39 5.44
CA LEU A 95 5.61 7.11 4.82
C LEU A 95 7.04 7.15 4.26
N SER A 96 7.82 6.12 4.55
CA SER A 96 9.09 5.89 3.87
C SER A 96 8.87 5.62 2.38
N LYS A 97 9.93 5.72 1.57
CA LYS A 97 9.85 5.44 0.13
C LYS A 97 9.43 4.00 -0.15
N ASP A 98 9.85 3.06 0.69
CA ASP A 98 9.50 1.65 0.55
C ASP A 98 8.03 1.41 0.89
N GLN A 99 7.52 2.03 1.93
CA GLN A 99 6.11 1.98 2.28
C GLN A 99 5.21 2.63 1.22
N ALA A 100 5.69 3.73 0.61
CA ALA A 100 5.02 4.34 -0.52
C ALA A 100 4.96 3.39 -1.72
N LEU A 101 6.05 2.69 -2.03
CA LEU A 101 6.10 1.69 -3.09
C LEU A 101 5.12 0.54 -2.81
N ASP A 102 5.04 0.05 -1.58
CA ASP A 102 4.09 -0.99 -1.15
C ASP A 102 2.63 -0.64 -1.48
N ILE A 103 2.24 0.62 -1.25
CA ILE A 103 0.89 1.09 -1.51
C ILE A 103 0.54 1.00 -3.01
N PHE A 104 1.50 1.36 -3.88
CA PHE A 104 1.28 1.34 -5.33
C PHE A 104 1.45 -0.05 -5.96
N THR A 105 2.17 -0.95 -5.31
CA THR A 105 2.36 -2.33 -5.78
C THR A 105 1.24 -3.28 -5.36
N CYS A 106 0.36 -2.85 -4.47
CA CYS A 106 -0.75 -3.68 -3.98
C CYS A 106 -1.68 -4.12 -5.12
N VAL A 107 -1.85 -5.43 -5.26
CA VAL A 107 -2.74 -6.07 -6.27
C VAL A 107 -4.19 -6.22 -5.78
N GLU A 108 -4.51 -5.70 -4.62
CA GLU A 108 -5.86 -5.72 -4.01
C GLU A 108 -6.46 -7.13 -3.84
N CYS A 109 -5.62 -8.17 -3.71
CA CYS A 109 -6.07 -9.57 -3.68
C CYS A 109 -6.83 -10.00 -2.42
N GLY A 110 -6.72 -9.25 -1.30
CA GLY A 110 -7.44 -9.51 -0.04
C GLY A 110 -6.84 -10.57 0.87
N ARG A 111 -5.74 -11.24 0.50
CA ARG A 111 -5.14 -12.30 1.34
C ARG A 111 -4.74 -11.81 2.73
N CYS A 112 -4.27 -10.58 2.85
CA CYS A 112 -3.91 -9.98 4.13
C CYS A 112 -5.12 -9.84 5.06
N THR A 113 -6.30 -9.53 4.52
CA THR A 113 -7.56 -9.48 5.26
C THR A 113 -7.97 -10.88 5.72
N ASP A 114 -7.87 -11.88 4.84
CA ASP A 114 -8.29 -13.26 5.13
C ASP A 114 -7.49 -13.91 6.28
N VAL A 115 -6.21 -13.55 6.45
CA VAL A 115 -5.35 -14.12 7.51
C VAL A 115 -5.31 -13.27 8.78
N CYS A 116 -5.84 -12.06 8.76
CA CYS A 116 -5.78 -11.14 9.89
C CYS A 116 -6.60 -11.67 11.09
N PRO A 117 -5.98 -11.91 12.26
CA PRO A 117 -6.71 -12.42 13.43
C PRO A 117 -7.71 -11.41 13.96
N ALA A 118 -7.40 -10.11 13.93
CA ALA A 118 -8.32 -9.05 14.37
C ALA A 118 -9.57 -9.00 13.48
N ASN A 119 -9.40 -9.00 12.15
CA ASN A 119 -10.51 -9.03 11.21
C ASN A 119 -11.37 -10.29 11.37
N ARG A 120 -10.74 -11.47 11.48
CA ARG A 120 -11.44 -12.75 11.68
C ARG A 120 -12.18 -12.82 13.01
N GLY A 121 -11.70 -12.09 14.02
CA GLY A 121 -12.33 -11.95 15.31
C GLY A 121 -13.56 -11.01 15.32
N GLY A 122 -13.88 -10.39 14.20
CA GLY A 122 -14.99 -9.45 14.05
C GLY A 122 -14.62 -8.00 14.42
N GLY A 123 -13.33 -7.69 14.52
CA GLY A 123 -12.83 -6.32 14.66
C GLY A 123 -13.01 -5.50 13.40
N ILE A 124 -12.80 -4.19 13.54
CA ILE A 124 -12.91 -3.21 12.42
C ILE A 124 -11.69 -3.21 11.51
N LEU A 125 -10.56 -3.75 11.97
CA LEU A 125 -9.32 -3.75 11.20
C LEU A 125 -9.43 -4.60 9.94
N ASP A 126 -9.30 -3.96 8.78
CA ASP A 126 -9.01 -4.60 7.50
C ASP A 126 -7.65 -4.12 6.99
N PRO A 127 -6.59 -4.97 7.05
CA PRO A 127 -5.24 -4.54 6.68
C PRO A 127 -5.12 -4.04 5.25
N LYS A 128 -5.89 -4.60 4.31
CA LYS A 128 -5.90 -4.16 2.92
C LYS A 128 -6.40 -2.72 2.77
N TYR A 129 -7.48 -2.38 3.47
CA TYR A 129 -8.05 -1.03 3.39
C TYR A 129 -7.26 -0.07 4.27
N HIS A 130 -7.17 -0.31 5.58
CA HIS A 130 -6.66 0.66 6.54
C HIS A 130 -5.16 0.94 6.38
N PHE A 131 -4.34 -0.07 5.99
CA PHE A 131 -2.91 0.13 5.87
C PHE A 131 -2.41 0.37 4.45
N ILE A 132 -3.22 0.13 3.41
CA ILE A 132 -2.79 0.26 2.02
C ILE A 132 -3.72 1.16 1.20
N LEU A 133 -5.00 0.80 1.05
CA LEU A 133 -5.87 1.47 0.07
C LEU A 133 -6.30 2.87 0.50
N ASP A 134 -6.56 3.06 1.79
CA ASP A 134 -6.95 4.36 2.34
C ASP A 134 -5.82 5.39 2.24
N LEU A 135 -4.56 4.92 2.18
CA LEU A 135 -3.39 5.77 2.00
C LEU A 135 -3.12 6.12 0.53
N LYS A 136 -3.59 5.31 -0.42
CA LYS A 136 -3.29 5.47 -1.84
C LYS A 136 -3.84 6.77 -2.42
N LYS A 137 -5.05 7.14 -2.07
CA LYS A 137 -5.70 8.34 -2.58
C LYS A 137 -5.05 9.64 -2.07
N PRO A 138 -4.84 9.81 -0.76
CA PRO A 138 -4.12 10.95 -0.23
C PRO A 138 -2.71 11.11 -0.82
N MET A 139 -1.98 10.02 -1.02
CA MET A 139 -0.65 10.07 -1.63
C MET A 139 -0.67 10.62 -3.06
N LEU A 140 -1.68 10.27 -3.85
CA LEU A 140 -1.82 10.79 -5.22
C LEU A 140 -2.20 12.27 -5.26
N GLU A 141 -2.94 12.75 -4.25
CA GLU A 141 -3.44 14.13 -4.21
C GLU A 141 -2.42 15.13 -3.63
N SER A 142 -1.64 14.72 -2.64
CA SER A 142 -0.76 15.65 -1.88
C SER A 142 0.74 15.45 -2.12
N GLY A 143 1.14 14.39 -2.82
CA GLY A 143 2.56 14.11 -3.11
C GLY A 143 3.41 13.72 -1.89
N GLY A 144 2.80 13.60 -0.73
CA GLY A 144 3.36 13.16 0.54
C GLY A 144 2.24 13.12 1.58
N VAL A 145 2.28 12.19 2.50
CA VAL A 145 1.17 11.99 3.44
C VAL A 145 1.69 12.03 4.85
N ASP A 146 1.10 12.90 5.62
CA ASP A 146 1.00 12.68 7.05
C ASP A 146 0.04 11.50 7.23
N VAL A 147 0.61 10.35 7.48
CA VAL A 147 -0.09 9.06 7.48
C VAL A 147 -1.11 8.99 8.59
N VAL A 148 -0.77 9.64 9.70
CA VAL A 148 -1.52 9.55 10.95
C VAL A 148 -2.92 10.13 10.83
N ASP A 149 -3.07 11.26 10.13
CA ASP A 149 -4.37 11.91 9.93
C ASP A 149 -5.33 11.11 9.02
N LYS A 150 -4.83 10.11 8.30
CA LYS A 150 -5.58 9.38 7.27
C LYS A 150 -5.88 7.93 7.64
N ILE A 151 -5.19 7.38 8.62
CA ILE A 151 -5.44 6.02 9.08
C ILE A 151 -6.47 6.06 10.21
N ASN A 152 -7.40 5.10 10.18
CA ASN A 152 -8.30 4.90 11.30
C ASN A 152 -7.51 4.42 12.51
N VAL A 153 -7.36 5.30 13.48
CA VAL A 153 -6.62 5.10 14.73
C VAL A 153 -7.11 3.87 15.47
N GLU A 154 -8.41 3.73 15.61
CA GLU A 154 -9.04 2.61 16.32
C GLU A 154 -8.69 1.27 15.66
N ALA A 155 -8.73 1.21 14.32
CA ALA A 155 -8.29 0.04 13.57
C ALA A 155 -6.79 -0.26 13.79
N GLY A 156 -5.95 0.76 13.89
CA GLY A 156 -4.54 0.62 14.23
C GLY A 156 -4.33 -0.08 15.58
N TRP A 157 -5.13 0.25 16.60
CA TRP A 157 -5.04 -0.36 17.93
C TRP A 157 -5.58 -1.77 18.03
N GLU A 158 -6.41 -2.23 17.11
CA GLU A 158 -6.84 -3.63 17.03
C GLU A 158 -5.75 -4.57 16.47
N CYS A 159 -4.72 -4.03 15.83
CA CYS A 159 -3.66 -4.84 15.23
C CYS A 159 -2.85 -5.55 16.32
N THR A 160 -2.65 -6.85 16.15
CA THR A 160 -1.83 -7.68 17.06
C THR A 160 -0.36 -7.72 16.65
N THR A 161 0.06 -6.96 15.64
CA THR A 161 1.43 -6.92 15.08
C THR A 161 2.03 -8.30 14.74
N CYS A 162 1.17 -9.25 14.40
CA CYS A 162 1.57 -10.65 14.15
C CYS A 162 2.26 -10.87 12.79
N GLN A 163 2.36 -9.87 11.93
CA GLN A 163 2.97 -9.88 10.60
C GLN A 163 2.37 -10.88 9.58
N ALA A 164 1.30 -11.60 9.91
CA ALA A 164 0.69 -12.58 9.01
C ALA A 164 0.25 -11.94 7.67
N CYS A 165 -0.20 -10.69 7.67
CA CYS A 165 -0.59 -9.95 6.47
C CYS A 165 0.60 -9.68 5.54
N THR A 166 1.77 -9.39 6.10
CA THR A 166 3.02 -9.16 5.37
C THR A 166 3.55 -10.46 4.78
N GLU A 167 3.54 -11.55 5.57
CA GLU A 167 4.03 -12.86 5.14
C GLU A 167 3.23 -13.44 3.97
N VAL A 168 1.91 -13.28 3.97
CA VAL A 168 1.03 -13.83 2.92
C VAL A 168 1.02 -12.99 1.64
N CYS A 169 1.66 -11.82 1.63
CA CYS A 169 1.59 -10.89 0.50
C CYS A 169 2.34 -11.42 -0.72
N PRO A 170 1.66 -11.69 -1.87
CA PRO A 170 2.28 -12.28 -3.05
C PRO A 170 3.24 -11.33 -3.77
N VAL A 171 3.15 -10.04 -3.53
CA VAL A 171 4.02 -9.01 -4.12
C VAL A 171 5.06 -8.49 -3.13
N GLY A 172 5.14 -9.11 -1.96
CA GLY A 172 6.17 -8.80 -0.98
C GLY A 172 6.01 -7.48 -0.24
N ASN A 173 4.81 -6.90 -0.22
CA ASN A 173 4.55 -5.66 0.51
C ASN A 173 4.65 -5.87 2.01
N HIS A 174 5.24 -4.91 2.69
CA HIS A 174 5.11 -4.75 4.13
C HIS A 174 3.75 -4.11 4.45
N VAL A 175 2.76 -4.95 4.77
CA VAL A 175 1.36 -4.50 4.91
C VAL A 175 1.10 -3.87 6.28
N GLU A 176 1.67 -4.46 7.34
CA GLU A 176 1.48 -3.99 8.70
C GLU A 176 2.16 -2.63 8.89
N LYS A 177 1.44 -1.67 9.47
CA LYS A 177 1.90 -0.30 9.75
C LYS A 177 1.40 0.22 11.12
N ALA A 178 0.86 -0.68 11.93
CA ALA A 178 0.28 -0.31 13.20
C ALA A 178 1.33 0.15 14.22
N ASP A 179 2.55 -0.39 14.12
CA ASP A 179 3.62 -0.03 15.05
C ASP A 179 4.05 1.44 14.87
N GLU A 180 4.18 1.89 13.62
CA GLU A 180 4.53 3.28 13.32
C GLU A 180 3.42 4.23 13.77
N ILE A 181 2.16 3.87 13.47
CA ILE A 181 1.00 4.68 13.83
C ILE A 181 0.89 4.84 15.34
N ARG A 182 0.99 3.75 16.09
CA ARG A 182 0.94 3.76 17.55
C ARG A 182 2.09 4.53 18.17
N SER A 183 3.31 4.33 17.63
CA SER A 183 4.49 5.04 18.10
C SER A 183 4.33 6.55 17.93
N PHE A 184 3.83 7.00 16.78
CA PHE A 184 3.56 8.41 16.56
C PHE A 184 2.49 8.94 17.53
N GLN A 185 1.36 8.25 17.69
CA GLN A 185 0.29 8.68 18.57
C GLN A 185 0.74 8.81 20.03
N VAL A 186 1.49 7.82 20.51
CA VAL A 186 1.99 7.83 21.89
C VAL A 186 3.03 8.92 22.10
N LEU A 187 3.95 9.10 21.16
CA LEU A 187 5.10 10.01 21.29
C LEU A 187 4.73 11.46 20.96
N ALA A 188 3.97 11.69 19.89
CA ALA A 188 3.66 13.03 19.42
C ALA A 188 2.38 13.60 20.08
N GLU A 189 1.35 12.78 20.20
CA GLU A 189 0.04 13.23 20.67
C GLU A 189 -0.20 12.91 22.16
N GLY A 190 0.60 12.00 22.73
CA GLY A 190 0.40 11.52 24.09
C GLY A 190 -0.94 10.79 24.27
N ASP A 191 -1.57 10.40 23.16
CA ASP A 191 -2.89 9.77 23.16
C ASP A 191 -2.77 8.26 23.13
N VAL A 192 -3.44 7.64 24.10
CA VAL A 192 -3.53 6.18 24.22
C VAL A 192 -4.97 5.85 24.57
N PRO A 193 -5.61 4.87 23.92
CA PRO A 193 -6.97 4.47 24.26
C PRO A 193 -7.13 4.21 25.76
N GLN A 194 -8.27 4.62 26.35
CA GLN A 194 -8.50 4.59 27.81
C GLN A 194 -8.25 3.21 28.44
N GLU A 195 -8.52 2.15 27.72
CA GLU A 195 -8.31 0.78 28.17
C GLU A 195 -6.82 0.48 28.39
N TYR A 196 -5.95 0.92 27.45
CA TYR A 196 -4.51 0.78 27.56
C TYR A 196 -3.92 1.73 28.62
N GLN A 197 -4.46 2.95 28.77
CA GLN A 197 -4.05 3.87 29.85
C GLN A 197 -4.23 3.24 31.23
N LYS A 198 -5.32 2.52 31.43
CA LYS A 198 -5.58 1.81 32.68
C LYS A 198 -4.55 0.72 32.96
N LEU A 199 -4.19 -0.05 31.91
CA LEU A 199 -3.15 -1.08 32.03
C LEU A 199 -1.77 -0.48 32.32
N LEU A 200 -1.40 0.61 31.64
CA LEU A 200 -0.15 1.33 31.87
C LEU A 200 -0.06 1.87 33.31
N ARG A 201 -1.13 2.46 33.82
CA ARG A 201 -1.17 2.92 35.20
C ARG A 201 -0.98 1.78 36.20
N LEU A 202 -1.60 0.63 35.95
CA LEU A 202 -1.44 -0.55 36.82
C LEU A 202 -0.01 -1.10 36.79
N SER A 203 0.67 -1.07 35.63
CA SER A 203 2.05 -1.52 35.50
C SER A 203 3.04 -0.58 36.17
N LEU A 204 2.82 0.74 36.12
CA LEU A 204 3.67 1.75 36.74
C LEU A 204 3.56 1.80 38.26
N ILE A 205 2.47 1.28 38.85
CA ILE A 205 2.31 1.21 40.32
C ILE A 205 3.20 0.11 40.93
N HIS A 206 3.67 -0.83 40.12
CA HIS A 206 4.49 -1.97 40.54
C HIS A 206 5.99 -1.83 40.28
N ILE A 207 6.43 -0.68 39.75
CA ILE A 207 7.82 -0.29 39.60
C ILE A 207 8.21 0.70 40.67
#